data_b2ad9e6a556d7886c2eac6d38b59ea05
#
_entry.id   b2ad9e6a556d7886c2eac6d38b59ea05
#
_cell.length_a   1.000
_cell.length_b   1.000
_cell.length_c   1.000
_cell.angle_alpha   90.00
_cell.angle_beta   90.00
_cell.angle_gamma   90.00
#
_symmetry.space_group_name_H-M   'P 1'
#
loop_
_entity.id
_entity.type
_entity.pdbx_description
1 polymer ?
#
loop_
_entity_poly.entity_id
_entity_poly.type
_entity_poly.pdbx_seq_one_letter_code
_entity_poly.pdbx_strand_id
1 'polypeptide(L)'
;MKRKKLFLGFLLAIIIGVVTGFVFVGKHSNNVNSSKPNATIRIGSKDFTENLVVAEIYALALEDNGYKVERVSNISSSLIHRSLINKEIDLYPEYTGTGLLSILKEPMQTDSQKVYETVKKDYKKKFKVTWLKYASANDGQGLVIRTDIANQLGIKTISDLQKHASELNFASQGEFDQREDGLPGLAKTYGDFAWKSSKVYDNSLKYTVLDNKEADVTPAYTTEGQLVNTDKYLLLTDDKHFWPPYNLAPIVRDDVLKSNPKIESTLNKISEKLDTATVTKLNAKVDVEGQNYQKVAQEFYKSIK
;
A
#
# COMPACT_ATOMS: atom_id res chain seq x y z
N MET A 1 53.29 -46.89 32.93
CA MET A 1 54.31 -47.68 32.14
C MET A 1 54.60 -46.92 30.86
N LYS A 2 55.87 -46.51 30.72
CA LYS A 2 56.80 -46.53 29.58
C LYS A 2 56.31 -45.74 28.32
N ARG A 3 56.91 -44.55 28.04
CA ARG A 3 58.17 -44.30 27.27
C ARG A 3 57.92 -44.46 25.76
N LYS A 4 58.33 -43.59 24.80
CA LYS A 4 59.58 -42.75 24.58
C LYS A 4 59.27 -41.81 23.43
N LYS A 5 59.64 -40.51 23.32
CA LYS A 5 60.90 -39.93 22.78
C LYS A 5 61.25 -40.48 21.37
N LEU A 6 61.54 -39.69 20.35
CA LEU A 6 62.64 -38.75 20.07
C LEU A 6 62.65 -38.42 18.57
N PHE A 7 63.05 -37.36 18.02
CA PHE A 7 64.19 -36.62 17.49
C PHE A 7 63.81 -35.95 16.17
N LEU A 8 63.96 -34.67 15.98
CA LEU A 8 65.10 -33.80 15.64
C LEU A 8 65.66 -34.02 14.21
N GLY A 9 65.69 -32.95 13.42
CA GLY A 9 66.43 -32.89 12.16
C GLY A 9 66.28 -31.55 11.43
N PHE A 10 67.24 -30.68 11.69
CA PHE A 10 67.63 -29.44 10.99
C PHE A 10 67.91 -29.65 9.48
N LEU A 11 67.52 -28.74 8.62
CA LEU A 11 68.48 -28.25 7.59
C LEU A 11 68.06 -26.83 7.06
N LEU A 12 69.00 -25.91 7.25
CA LEU A 12 69.05 -24.56 6.69
C LEU A 12 69.59 -24.65 5.26
N ALA A 13 69.00 -23.94 4.31
CA ALA A 13 69.67 -23.60 3.09
C ALA A 13 69.29 -22.15 2.65
N ILE A 14 70.25 -21.27 2.79
CA ILE A 14 70.26 -19.90 2.26
C ILE A 14 70.65 -19.97 0.81
N ILE A 15 69.86 -19.35 -0.09
CA ILE A 15 70.36 -18.88 -1.41
C ILE A 15 69.91 -17.45 -1.62
N ILE A 16 70.89 -16.58 -1.75
CA ILE A 16 70.86 -15.17 -2.15
C ILE A 16 70.78 -15.15 -3.68
N GLY A 17 69.92 -14.29 -4.25
CA GLY A 17 69.99 -14.09 -5.69
C GLY A 17 69.02 -13.04 -6.26
N VAL A 18 69.56 -11.82 -6.35
CA VAL A 18 69.37 -10.82 -7.43
C VAL A 18 68.01 -10.12 -7.59
N VAL A 19 68.05 -8.85 -7.21
CA VAL A 19 67.11 -7.76 -7.54
C VAL A 19 67.14 -7.48 -9.05
N THR A 20 66.00 -7.59 -9.70
CA THR A 20 65.69 -6.85 -10.94
C THR A 20 64.32 -6.19 -10.78
N GLY A 21 64.34 -4.87 -10.71
CA GLY A 21 63.14 -4.07 -10.64
C GLY A 21 62.36 -4.10 -11.95
N PHE A 22 61.10 -4.46 -11.86
CA PHE A 22 60.10 -4.13 -12.86
C PHE A 22 59.07 -3.20 -12.19
N VAL A 23 59.11 -1.94 -12.57
CA VAL A 23 58.06 -0.96 -12.27
C VAL A 23 56.85 -1.33 -13.10
N PHE A 24 55.88 -2.04 -12.48
CA PHE A 24 54.56 -2.17 -13.03
C PHE A 24 53.73 -0.94 -12.64
N VAL A 25 53.52 -0.03 -13.59
CA VAL A 25 52.51 1.01 -13.53
C VAL A 25 51.13 0.29 -13.55
N GLY A 26 50.63 -0.03 -12.39
CA GLY A 26 49.27 -0.55 -12.25
C GLY A 26 48.27 0.55 -12.55
N LYS A 27 47.60 0.49 -13.70
CA LYS A 27 46.35 1.20 -13.92
C LYS A 27 45.39 0.86 -12.80
N HIS A 28 45.11 1.83 -11.91
CA HIS A 28 43.97 1.75 -11.00
C HIS A 28 42.72 1.77 -11.86
N SER A 29 42.22 0.59 -12.18
CA SER A 29 40.86 0.40 -12.64
C SER A 29 40.00 0.53 -11.38
N ASN A 30 39.35 1.67 -11.21
CA ASN A 30 38.28 1.82 -10.26
C ASN A 30 37.13 0.91 -10.69
N ASN A 31 37.22 -0.37 -10.39
CA ASN A 31 36.08 -1.26 -10.38
C ASN A 31 35.20 -0.80 -9.23
N VAL A 32 34.26 0.08 -9.54
CA VAL A 32 33.06 0.25 -8.71
C VAL A 32 32.35 -1.11 -8.76
N ASN A 33 32.72 -1.99 -7.85
CA ASN A 33 31.96 -3.19 -7.56
C ASN A 33 30.56 -2.71 -7.14
N SER A 34 29.63 -2.70 -8.09
CA SER A 34 28.22 -2.70 -7.81
C SER A 34 27.93 -4.07 -7.17
N SER A 35 28.16 -4.15 -5.85
CA SER A 35 27.73 -5.30 -5.06
C SER A 35 26.22 -5.46 -5.27
N LYS A 36 25.80 -6.52 -5.98
CA LYS A 36 24.41 -6.90 -6.05
C LYS A 36 23.89 -7.01 -4.62
N PRO A 37 22.74 -6.43 -4.29
CA PRO A 37 22.19 -6.57 -2.96
C PRO A 37 21.93 -8.05 -2.70
N ASN A 38 22.65 -8.62 -1.75
CA ASN A 38 22.53 -10.05 -1.38
C ASN A 38 21.37 -10.30 -0.41
N ALA A 39 20.63 -9.24 -0.03
CA ALA A 39 19.55 -9.34 0.93
C ALA A 39 18.23 -9.64 0.21
N THR A 40 17.48 -10.60 0.72
CA THR A 40 16.09 -10.85 0.34
C THR A 40 15.23 -9.75 0.97
N ILE A 41 14.43 -9.06 0.16
CA ILE A 41 13.46 -8.05 0.60
C ILE A 41 12.08 -8.71 0.74
N ARG A 42 11.54 -8.69 1.94
CA ARG A 42 10.21 -9.24 2.25
C ARG A 42 9.16 -8.16 2.11
N ILE A 43 8.27 -8.31 1.14
CA ILE A 43 7.20 -7.36 0.86
C ILE A 43 5.90 -7.91 1.42
N GLY A 44 5.32 -7.18 2.37
CA GLY A 44 3.99 -7.49 2.91
C GLY A 44 2.87 -6.98 2.01
N SER A 45 1.72 -7.65 2.05
CA SER A 45 0.46 -7.08 1.56
C SER A 45 -0.69 -7.34 2.52
N LYS A 46 -1.64 -6.42 2.55
CA LYS A 46 -2.94 -6.63 3.17
C LYS A 46 -3.75 -7.64 2.35
N ASP A 47 -4.90 -8.04 2.87
CA ASP A 47 -5.76 -9.11 2.38
C ASP A 47 -6.88 -8.64 1.41
N PHE A 48 -6.66 -7.54 0.67
CA PHE A 48 -7.57 -7.03 -0.34
C PHE A 48 -6.86 -6.69 -1.66
N THR A 49 -7.61 -6.69 -2.74
CA THR A 49 -7.13 -6.65 -4.13
C THR A 49 -6.12 -5.55 -4.41
N GLU A 50 -6.44 -4.30 -4.08
CA GLU A 50 -5.54 -3.17 -4.33
C GLU A 50 -4.16 -3.37 -3.71
N ASN A 51 -4.14 -3.75 -2.44
CA ASN A 51 -2.89 -3.91 -1.71
C ASN A 51 -2.06 -5.08 -2.24
N LEU A 52 -2.72 -6.18 -2.66
CA LEU A 52 -2.08 -7.31 -3.34
C LEU A 52 -1.46 -6.90 -4.67
N VAL A 53 -2.20 -6.18 -5.51
CA VAL A 53 -1.73 -5.71 -6.83
C VAL A 53 -0.55 -4.75 -6.66
N VAL A 54 -0.64 -3.78 -5.75
CA VAL A 54 0.41 -2.78 -5.56
C VAL A 54 1.67 -3.40 -4.94
N ALA A 55 1.52 -4.30 -3.97
CA ALA A 55 2.66 -5.03 -3.39
C ALA A 55 3.38 -5.88 -4.45
N GLU A 56 2.64 -6.51 -5.37
CA GLU A 56 3.21 -7.25 -6.50
C GLU A 56 3.94 -6.32 -7.48
N ILE A 57 3.40 -5.13 -7.79
CA ILE A 57 4.09 -4.13 -8.61
C ILE A 57 5.42 -3.70 -7.95
N TYR A 58 5.43 -3.50 -6.63
CA TYR A 58 6.66 -3.19 -5.89
C TYR A 58 7.66 -4.35 -5.98
N ALA A 59 7.19 -5.60 -5.85
CA ALA A 59 8.01 -6.79 -5.97
C ALA A 59 8.70 -6.86 -7.34
N LEU A 60 7.94 -6.72 -8.42
CA LEU A 60 8.43 -6.74 -9.79
C LEU A 60 9.46 -5.61 -10.04
N ALA A 61 9.19 -4.41 -9.52
CA ALA A 61 10.11 -3.29 -9.66
C ALA A 61 11.43 -3.52 -8.92
N LEU A 62 11.40 -4.12 -7.74
CA LEU A 62 12.62 -4.45 -7.00
C LEU A 62 13.37 -5.62 -7.62
N GLU A 63 12.69 -6.67 -8.09
CA GLU A 63 13.30 -7.79 -8.82
C GLU A 63 14.03 -7.31 -10.08
N ASP A 64 13.43 -6.40 -10.84
CA ASP A 64 14.04 -5.80 -12.03
C ASP A 64 15.30 -4.95 -11.71
N ASN A 65 15.38 -4.43 -10.49
CA ASN A 65 16.55 -3.74 -9.96
C ASN A 65 17.56 -4.67 -9.26
N GLY A 66 17.39 -6.00 -9.40
CA GLY A 66 18.35 -7.02 -8.97
C GLY A 66 18.20 -7.46 -7.52
N TYR A 67 17.10 -7.09 -6.84
CA TYR A 67 16.80 -7.61 -5.50
C TYR A 67 16.18 -9.00 -5.58
N LYS A 68 16.48 -9.85 -4.61
CA LYS A 68 15.67 -11.04 -4.34
C LYS A 68 14.46 -10.62 -3.50
N VAL A 69 13.27 -10.99 -3.93
CA VAL A 69 12.03 -10.61 -3.23
C VAL A 69 11.30 -11.84 -2.70
N GLU A 70 10.79 -11.73 -1.49
CA GLU A 70 9.84 -12.65 -0.88
C GLU A 70 8.51 -11.93 -0.66
N ARG A 71 7.42 -12.55 -1.07
CA ARG A 71 6.06 -12.01 -0.95
C ARG A 71 5.39 -12.61 0.27
N VAL A 72 4.99 -11.78 1.23
CA VAL A 72 4.27 -12.16 2.45
C VAL A 72 2.86 -11.59 2.39
N SER A 73 1.98 -12.28 1.67
CA SER A 73 0.66 -11.78 1.29
C SER A 73 -0.43 -12.14 2.30
N ASN A 74 -1.58 -11.45 2.20
CA ASN A 74 -2.80 -11.71 2.97
C ASN A 74 -2.65 -11.50 4.47
N ILE A 75 -1.91 -10.49 4.88
CA ILE A 75 -1.83 -10.07 6.28
C ILE A 75 -3.01 -9.13 6.57
N SER A 76 -3.78 -9.41 7.62
CA SER A 76 -4.91 -8.52 7.94
C SER A 76 -4.45 -7.09 8.21
N SER A 77 -5.27 -6.11 7.86
CA SER A 77 -4.98 -4.68 8.02
C SER A 77 -4.62 -4.30 9.46
N SER A 78 -5.16 -5.01 10.45
CA SER A 78 -4.86 -4.78 11.87
C SER A 78 -3.50 -5.32 12.33
N LEU A 79 -2.89 -6.25 11.58
CA LEU A 79 -1.65 -6.93 11.96
C LEU A 79 -0.44 -6.47 11.15
N ILE A 80 -0.61 -6.01 9.91
CA ILE A 80 0.50 -5.77 8.98
C ILE A 80 1.52 -4.75 9.50
N HIS A 81 1.07 -3.68 10.16
CA HIS A 81 1.98 -2.72 10.79
C HIS A 81 2.83 -3.38 11.88
N ARG A 82 2.23 -4.26 12.68
CA ARG A 82 2.96 -5.02 13.70
C ARG A 82 3.99 -5.96 13.06
N SER A 83 3.65 -6.63 11.96
CA SER A 83 4.59 -7.48 11.21
C SER A 83 5.80 -6.68 10.68
N LEU A 84 5.59 -5.41 10.24
CA LEU A 84 6.69 -4.53 9.86
C LEU A 84 7.60 -4.21 11.06
N ILE A 85 7.03 -3.83 12.20
CA ILE A 85 7.80 -3.48 13.41
C ILE A 85 8.54 -4.70 13.98
N ASN A 86 7.91 -5.87 13.95
CA ASN A 86 8.53 -7.14 14.38
C ASN A 86 9.57 -7.68 13.39
N LYS A 87 9.80 -6.98 12.26
CA LYS A 87 10.76 -7.40 11.22
C LYS A 87 10.39 -8.71 10.52
N GLU A 88 9.11 -9.06 10.47
CA GLU A 88 8.58 -10.18 9.69
C GLU A 88 8.51 -9.81 8.21
N ILE A 89 8.24 -8.53 7.89
CA ILE A 89 8.32 -7.93 6.57
C ILE A 89 9.23 -6.69 6.59
N ASP A 90 9.66 -6.22 5.42
CA ASP A 90 10.62 -5.14 5.26
C ASP A 90 9.97 -3.83 4.78
N LEU A 91 8.90 -3.98 4.00
CA LEU A 91 8.07 -2.89 3.47
C LEU A 91 6.68 -3.40 3.08
N TYR A 92 5.73 -2.50 2.94
CA TYR A 92 4.41 -2.76 2.35
C TYR A 92 3.72 -1.48 1.87
N PRO A 93 2.68 -1.57 0.99
CA PRO A 93 1.84 -0.43 0.62
C PRO A 93 0.91 -0.04 1.77
N GLU A 94 0.97 1.20 2.22
CA GLU A 94 0.12 1.73 3.30
C GLU A 94 -0.60 3.01 2.84
N TYR A 95 -1.59 3.45 3.58
CA TYR A 95 -2.44 4.59 3.30
C TYR A 95 -2.25 5.67 4.36
N THR A 96 -2.09 6.93 3.93
CA THR A 96 -1.79 8.05 4.83
C THR A 96 -2.84 8.23 5.92
N GLY A 97 -4.13 8.13 5.59
CA GLY A 97 -5.22 8.20 6.57
C GLY A 97 -5.20 7.07 7.59
N THR A 98 -4.89 5.84 7.16
CA THR A 98 -4.72 4.69 8.07
C THR A 98 -3.56 4.92 9.03
N GLY A 99 -2.43 5.39 8.50
CA GLY A 99 -1.26 5.74 9.32
C GLY A 99 -1.59 6.79 10.38
N LEU A 100 -2.32 7.83 9.99
CA LEU A 100 -2.71 8.93 10.87
C LEU A 100 -3.69 8.46 11.97
N LEU A 101 -4.84 7.91 11.54
CA LEU A 101 -5.97 7.65 12.43
C LEU A 101 -5.83 6.32 13.19
N SER A 102 -5.47 5.24 12.49
CA SER A 102 -5.49 3.90 13.06
C SER A 102 -4.23 3.56 13.84
N ILE A 103 -3.06 4.00 13.37
CA ILE A 103 -1.77 3.64 13.97
C ILE A 103 -1.27 4.73 14.92
N LEU A 104 -1.21 5.98 14.48
CA LEU A 104 -0.72 7.08 15.30
C LEU A 104 -1.74 7.58 16.30
N LYS A 105 -3.04 7.38 16.03
CA LYS A 105 -4.17 7.89 16.82
C LYS A 105 -4.16 9.43 16.90
N GLU A 106 -3.70 10.06 15.83
CA GLU A 106 -3.71 11.52 15.72
C GLU A 106 -5.11 12.03 15.30
N PRO A 107 -5.44 13.29 15.58
CA PRO A 107 -6.68 13.90 15.13
C PRO A 107 -6.81 13.88 13.61
N MET A 108 -8.07 13.85 13.12
CA MET A 108 -8.38 13.91 11.71
C MET A 108 -7.84 15.20 11.07
N GLN A 109 -7.23 15.07 9.89
CA GLN A 109 -6.73 16.15 9.06
C GLN A 109 -7.17 15.87 7.62
N THR A 110 -7.57 16.90 6.87
CA THR A 110 -8.12 16.76 5.52
C THR A 110 -7.16 17.22 4.40
N ASP A 111 -6.06 17.86 4.75
CA ASP A 111 -5.03 18.27 3.80
C ASP A 111 -4.02 17.13 3.56
N SER A 112 -3.94 16.65 2.32
CA SER A 112 -3.10 15.49 1.96
C SER A 112 -1.62 15.68 2.30
N GLN A 113 -1.08 16.88 2.08
CA GLN A 113 0.33 17.16 2.36
C GLN A 113 0.60 17.16 3.87
N LYS A 114 -0.27 17.78 4.65
CA LYS A 114 -0.15 17.79 6.12
C LYS A 114 -0.28 16.40 6.72
N VAL A 115 -1.24 15.60 6.25
CA VAL A 115 -1.39 14.20 6.68
C VAL A 115 -0.10 13.43 6.39
N TYR A 116 0.42 13.53 5.16
CA TYR A 116 1.66 12.85 4.78
C TYR A 116 2.86 13.30 5.62
N GLU A 117 3.05 14.59 5.84
CA GLU A 117 4.15 15.11 6.68
C GLU A 117 4.05 14.63 8.12
N THR A 118 2.83 14.57 8.68
CA THR A 118 2.58 14.07 10.02
C THR A 118 2.96 12.60 10.13
N VAL A 119 2.42 11.74 9.25
CA VAL A 119 2.74 10.30 9.30
C VAL A 119 4.22 10.04 9.03
N LYS A 120 4.84 10.73 8.07
CA LYS A 120 6.27 10.61 7.75
C LYS A 120 7.16 10.93 8.93
N LYS A 121 6.90 12.07 9.60
CA LYS A 121 7.66 12.52 10.76
C LYS A 121 7.50 11.57 11.94
N ASP A 122 6.26 11.21 12.26
CA ASP A 122 5.98 10.48 13.50
C ASP A 122 6.28 8.99 13.39
N TYR A 123 6.10 8.36 12.22
CA TYR A 123 6.57 6.99 11.98
C TYR A 123 8.09 6.88 12.07
N LYS A 124 8.80 7.85 11.48
CA LYS A 124 10.27 7.92 11.58
C LYS A 124 10.73 7.97 13.05
N LYS A 125 10.08 8.81 13.84
CA LYS A 125 10.42 9.01 15.26
C LYS A 125 10.04 7.80 16.11
N LYS A 126 8.78 7.34 16.00
CA LYS A 126 8.18 6.32 16.88
C LYS A 126 8.62 4.90 16.49
N PHE A 127 8.70 4.59 15.20
CA PHE A 127 8.82 3.22 14.69
C PHE A 127 10.10 2.94 13.89
N LYS A 128 10.89 3.95 13.55
CA LYS A 128 12.04 3.81 12.63
C LYS A 128 11.60 3.28 11.26
N VAL A 129 10.48 3.80 10.77
CA VAL A 129 9.88 3.51 9.46
C VAL A 129 9.80 4.80 8.67
N THR A 130 10.21 4.74 7.42
CA THR A 130 10.14 5.85 6.47
C THR A 130 8.95 5.67 5.54
N TRP A 131 8.11 6.69 5.44
CA TRP A 131 7.14 6.84 4.36
C TRP A 131 7.87 7.39 3.13
N LEU A 132 7.84 6.67 2.03
CA LEU A 132 8.34 7.14 0.75
C LEU A 132 7.32 8.07 0.07
N LYS A 133 7.61 8.54 -1.14
CA LYS A 133 6.70 9.42 -1.88
C LYS A 133 5.33 8.75 -2.06
N TYR A 134 4.28 9.44 -1.66
CA TYR A 134 2.92 8.94 -1.87
C TYR A 134 2.47 9.12 -3.32
N ALA A 135 1.59 8.23 -3.76
CA ALA A 135 0.89 8.29 -5.02
C ALA A 135 -0.28 9.28 -4.97
N SER A 136 -0.71 9.81 -6.10
CA SER A 136 -1.95 10.59 -6.15
C SER A 136 -3.20 9.71 -5.99
N ALA A 137 -3.07 8.38 -6.09
CA ALA A 137 -4.12 7.45 -5.74
C ALA A 137 -4.56 7.65 -4.29
N ASN A 138 -5.87 7.80 -4.12
CA ASN A 138 -6.52 7.99 -2.82
C ASN A 138 -7.62 6.94 -2.67
N ASP A 139 -7.38 5.95 -1.81
CA ASP A 139 -8.34 4.90 -1.46
C ASP A 139 -9.07 5.27 -0.18
N GLY A 140 -9.87 6.32 -0.28
CA GLY A 140 -10.68 6.86 0.81
C GLY A 140 -11.99 6.10 1.00
N GLN A 141 -12.67 6.43 2.08
CA GLN A 141 -14.06 6.04 2.28
C GLN A 141 -14.99 6.87 1.41
N GLY A 142 -16.15 6.32 1.07
CA GLY A 142 -17.17 6.99 0.28
C GLY A 142 -18.55 6.35 0.45
N LEU A 143 -19.52 6.96 -0.19
CA LEU A 143 -20.87 6.42 -0.35
C LEU A 143 -21.16 6.26 -1.83
N VAL A 144 -21.63 5.09 -2.20
CA VAL A 144 -22.04 4.75 -3.56
C VAL A 144 -23.56 4.61 -3.60
N ILE A 145 -24.16 5.22 -4.60
CA ILE A 145 -25.59 5.12 -4.90
C ILE A 145 -25.78 4.50 -6.27
N ARG A 146 -26.88 3.81 -6.49
CA ARG A 146 -27.30 3.36 -7.82
C ARG A 146 -27.48 4.57 -8.73
N THR A 147 -26.87 4.53 -9.91
CA THR A 147 -26.89 5.66 -10.87
C THR A 147 -28.30 6.02 -11.36
N ASP A 148 -29.19 5.02 -11.53
CA ASP A 148 -30.58 5.27 -11.90
C ASP A 148 -31.32 6.11 -10.84
N ILE A 149 -31.15 5.81 -9.58
CA ILE A 149 -31.73 6.55 -8.45
C ILE A 149 -31.09 7.94 -8.29
N ALA A 150 -29.77 8.02 -8.39
CA ALA A 150 -29.05 9.28 -8.34
C ALA A 150 -29.55 10.26 -9.40
N ASN A 151 -29.71 9.80 -10.64
CA ASN A 151 -30.24 10.61 -11.75
C ASN A 151 -31.70 11.00 -11.54
N GLN A 152 -32.54 10.09 -11.03
CA GLN A 152 -33.94 10.35 -10.76
C GLN A 152 -34.14 11.47 -9.70
N LEU A 153 -33.31 11.47 -8.65
CA LEU A 153 -33.41 12.39 -7.52
C LEU A 153 -32.46 13.59 -7.62
N GLY A 154 -31.59 13.61 -8.63
CA GLY A 154 -30.59 14.68 -8.80
C GLY A 154 -29.46 14.66 -7.78
N ILE A 155 -29.16 13.49 -7.20
CA ILE A 155 -28.15 13.31 -6.16
C ILE A 155 -26.77 13.20 -6.78
N LYS A 156 -25.80 14.04 -6.33
CA LYS A 156 -24.41 14.00 -6.78
C LYS A 156 -23.43 14.07 -5.61
N THR A 157 -23.85 14.64 -4.50
CA THR A 157 -23.02 14.86 -3.32
C THR A 157 -23.60 14.18 -2.10
N ILE A 158 -22.81 14.05 -1.04
CA ILE A 158 -23.29 13.53 0.26
C ILE A 158 -24.32 14.50 0.87
N SER A 159 -24.18 15.80 0.64
CA SER A 159 -25.20 16.78 1.06
C SER A 159 -26.54 16.56 0.35
N ASP A 160 -26.54 16.19 -0.94
CA ASP A 160 -27.77 15.87 -1.65
C ASP A 160 -28.37 14.56 -1.14
N LEU A 161 -27.54 13.53 -0.94
CA LEU A 161 -27.94 12.24 -0.37
C LEU A 161 -28.65 12.43 0.96
N GLN A 162 -28.09 13.25 1.86
CA GLN A 162 -28.66 13.50 3.19
C GLN A 162 -30.08 14.05 3.12
N LYS A 163 -30.36 14.98 2.17
CA LYS A 163 -31.70 15.54 1.98
C LYS A 163 -32.76 14.51 1.54
N HIS A 164 -32.31 13.49 0.78
CA HIS A 164 -33.15 12.44 0.23
C HIS A 164 -33.09 11.12 1.02
N ALA A 165 -32.38 11.07 2.14
CA ALA A 165 -32.15 9.84 2.90
C ALA A 165 -33.46 9.09 3.27
N SER A 166 -34.53 9.81 3.58
CA SER A 166 -35.84 9.21 3.93
C SER A 166 -36.56 8.51 2.78
N GLU A 167 -36.08 8.68 1.55
CA GLU A 167 -36.60 7.98 0.36
C GLU A 167 -35.80 6.72 0.03
N LEU A 168 -34.60 6.53 0.65
CA LEU A 168 -33.58 5.58 0.22
C LEU A 168 -33.39 4.44 1.22
N ASN A 169 -33.14 3.25 0.68
CA ASN A 169 -32.75 2.06 1.43
C ASN A 169 -31.23 1.98 1.50
N PHE A 170 -30.68 1.91 2.72
CA PHE A 170 -29.24 1.88 2.97
C PHE A 170 -28.77 0.46 3.28
N ALA A 171 -27.79 -0.04 2.51
CA ALA A 171 -27.09 -1.26 2.82
C ALA A 171 -25.86 -0.94 3.67
N SER A 172 -26.00 -1.07 4.99
CA SER A 172 -24.90 -0.88 5.92
C SER A 172 -23.95 -2.06 5.96
N GLN A 173 -22.74 -1.84 6.46
CA GLN A 173 -21.69 -2.85 6.66
C GLN A 173 -21.36 -3.06 8.14
N GLY A 174 -22.24 -2.70 9.05
CA GLY A 174 -22.12 -2.91 10.49
C GLY A 174 -21.01 -2.09 11.16
N GLU A 175 -19.75 -2.28 10.77
CA GLU A 175 -18.65 -1.46 11.33
C GLU A 175 -18.78 0.01 10.94
N PHE A 176 -19.26 0.32 9.75
CA PHE A 176 -19.49 1.68 9.29
C PHE A 176 -20.50 2.43 10.16
N ASP A 177 -21.46 1.73 10.74
CA ASP A 177 -22.46 2.31 11.62
C ASP A 177 -21.90 2.71 13.00
N GLN A 178 -20.71 2.25 13.37
CA GLN A 178 -20.14 2.44 14.70
C GLN A 178 -18.86 3.30 14.70
N ARG A 179 -18.23 3.48 13.56
CA ARG A 179 -16.95 4.18 13.44
C ARG A 179 -17.13 5.69 13.40
N GLU A 180 -16.21 6.44 14.00
CA GLU A 180 -16.19 7.91 13.90
C GLU A 180 -15.89 8.42 12.47
N ASP A 181 -15.23 7.62 11.64
CA ASP A 181 -15.05 7.88 10.21
C ASP A 181 -16.13 7.20 9.33
N GLY A 182 -17.21 6.74 9.94
CA GLY A 182 -18.39 6.17 9.31
C GLY A 182 -19.64 7.01 9.54
N LEU A 183 -20.80 6.34 9.70
CA LEU A 183 -22.10 7.00 9.80
C LEU A 183 -22.23 8.00 10.96
N PRO A 184 -21.70 7.73 12.19
CA PRO A 184 -21.73 8.72 13.27
C PRO A 184 -21.01 10.03 12.95
N GLY A 185 -19.85 9.97 12.33
CA GLY A 185 -19.12 11.17 11.93
C GLY A 185 -19.75 11.89 10.75
N LEU A 186 -20.30 11.14 9.78
CA LEU A 186 -21.08 11.71 8.69
C LEU A 186 -22.29 12.47 9.21
N ALA A 187 -23.02 11.90 10.19
CA ALA A 187 -24.17 12.54 10.81
C ALA A 187 -23.80 13.87 11.52
N LYS A 188 -22.65 13.90 12.20
CA LYS A 188 -22.13 15.15 12.80
C LYS A 188 -21.82 16.23 11.76
N THR A 189 -21.37 15.83 10.55
CA THR A 189 -20.92 16.75 9.49
C THR A 189 -22.04 17.15 8.56
N TYR A 190 -22.87 16.20 8.14
CA TYR A 190 -23.92 16.40 7.12
C TYR A 190 -25.33 16.55 7.70
N GLY A 191 -25.53 16.15 8.96
CA GLY A 191 -26.85 15.95 9.60
C GLY A 191 -27.24 14.47 9.58
N ASP A 192 -28.24 14.14 10.39
CA ASP A 192 -28.73 12.76 10.52
C ASP A 192 -29.29 12.23 9.20
N PHE A 193 -28.94 10.98 8.88
CA PHE A 193 -29.48 10.25 7.75
C PHE A 193 -30.70 9.43 8.20
N ALA A 194 -31.88 10.00 8.05
CA ALA A 194 -33.13 9.33 8.37
C ALA A 194 -33.54 8.36 7.27
N TRP A 195 -32.75 7.28 7.08
CA TRP A 195 -32.98 6.29 6.01
C TRP A 195 -34.41 5.74 6.01
N LYS A 196 -34.99 5.53 4.83
CA LYS A 196 -36.25 4.79 4.67
C LYS A 196 -36.15 3.40 5.30
N SER A 197 -35.02 2.73 5.07
CA SER A 197 -34.62 1.52 5.77
C SER A 197 -33.09 1.43 5.83
N SER A 198 -32.56 0.79 6.88
CA SER A 198 -31.16 0.44 6.98
C SER A 198 -31.05 -1.04 7.36
N LYS A 199 -30.25 -1.80 6.60
CA LYS A 199 -30.02 -3.21 6.84
C LYS A 199 -28.55 -3.53 6.67
N VAL A 200 -28.00 -4.31 7.61
CA VAL A 200 -26.61 -4.75 7.58
C VAL A 200 -26.43 -5.90 6.59
N TYR A 201 -25.44 -5.79 5.72
CA TYR A 201 -25.01 -6.81 4.78
C TYR A 201 -23.53 -7.11 4.93
N ASP A 202 -23.10 -8.30 4.51
CA ASP A 202 -21.71 -8.60 4.34
C ASP A 202 -21.08 -7.69 3.27
N ASN A 203 -19.86 -7.20 3.50
CA ASN A 203 -19.17 -6.29 2.59
C ASN A 203 -19.03 -6.86 1.16
N SER A 204 -18.87 -8.18 1.03
CA SER A 204 -18.76 -8.85 -0.28
C SER A 204 -20.06 -8.81 -1.09
N LEU A 205 -21.20 -8.58 -0.44
CA LEU A 205 -22.52 -8.58 -1.07
C LEU A 205 -23.01 -7.20 -1.51
N LYS A 206 -22.34 -6.12 -1.13
CA LYS A 206 -22.86 -4.75 -1.29
C LYS A 206 -23.27 -4.39 -2.72
N TYR A 207 -22.48 -4.73 -3.72
CA TYR A 207 -22.83 -4.47 -5.12
C TYR A 207 -23.94 -5.40 -5.64
N THR A 208 -23.97 -6.65 -5.19
CA THR A 208 -25.06 -7.58 -5.50
C THR A 208 -26.40 -7.07 -4.97
N VAL A 209 -26.39 -6.50 -3.75
CA VAL A 209 -27.58 -5.90 -3.12
C VAL A 209 -28.07 -4.68 -3.89
N LEU A 210 -27.16 -3.83 -4.40
CA LEU A 210 -27.50 -2.71 -5.28
C LEU A 210 -28.07 -3.20 -6.64
N ASP A 211 -27.43 -4.18 -7.26
CA ASP A 211 -27.87 -4.76 -8.54
C ASP A 211 -29.26 -5.40 -8.44
N ASN A 212 -29.54 -6.07 -7.32
CA ASN A 212 -30.86 -6.65 -7.03
C ASN A 212 -31.91 -5.62 -6.63
N LYS A 213 -31.52 -4.34 -6.48
CA LYS A 213 -32.41 -3.26 -6.02
C LYS A 213 -32.97 -3.48 -4.60
N GLU A 214 -32.26 -4.24 -3.78
CA GLU A 214 -32.60 -4.45 -2.36
C GLU A 214 -32.20 -3.24 -1.52
N ALA A 215 -31.19 -2.48 -1.98
CA ALA A 215 -30.80 -1.19 -1.43
C ALA A 215 -30.45 -0.22 -2.56
N ASP A 216 -30.37 1.05 -2.21
CA ASP A 216 -30.08 2.15 -3.13
C ASP A 216 -28.66 2.70 -2.91
N VAL A 217 -28.18 2.68 -1.66
CA VAL A 217 -26.92 3.27 -1.22
C VAL A 217 -26.15 2.28 -0.34
N THR A 218 -24.82 2.31 -0.45
CA THR A 218 -23.91 1.53 0.41
C THR A 218 -22.61 2.28 0.66
N PRO A 219 -21.90 2.04 1.79
CA PRO A 219 -20.51 2.46 1.94
C PRO A 219 -19.60 1.75 0.92
N ALA A 220 -18.58 2.45 0.46
CA ALA A 220 -17.60 1.92 -0.48
C ALA A 220 -16.23 2.58 -0.26
N TYR A 221 -15.21 1.98 -0.84
CA TYR A 221 -13.90 2.64 -1.01
C TYR A 221 -13.80 3.27 -2.38
N THR A 222 -13.09 4.40 -2.46
CA THR A 222 -13.08 5.24 -3.68
C THR A 222 -12.31 4.63 -4.86
N THR A 223 -11.62 3.51 -4.65
CA THR A 223 -10.87 2.77 -5.68
C THR A 223 -11.45 1.40 -6.01
N GLU A 224 -12.64 1.07 -5.48
CA GLU A 224 -13.27 -0.24 -5.76
C GLU A 224 -13.48 -0.46 -7.26
N GLY A 225 -13.14 -1.65 -7.74
CA GLY A 225 -13.17 -1.98 -9.17
C GLY A 225 -14.54 -1.83 -9.83
N GLN A 226 -15.61 -2.05 -9.08
CA GLN A 226 -16.99 -1.90 -9.56
C GLN A 226 -17.33 -0.47 -10.01
N LEU A 227 -16.62 0.53 -9.47
CA LEU A 227 -16.80 1.95 -9.79
C LEU A 227 -16.43 2.33 -11.24
N VAL A 228 -15.76 1.44 -11.99
CA VAL A 228 -15.57 1.65 -13.44
C VAL A 228 -16.90 1.62 -14.20
N ASN A 229 -17.94 0.99 -13.63
CA ASN A 229 -19.27 0.90 -14.23
C ASN A 229 -20.15 2.06 -13.77
N THR A 230 -19.88 3.25 -14.29
CA THR A 230 -20.58 4.48 -13.93
C THR A 230 -22.06 4.49 -14.34
N ASP A 231 -22.47 3.62 -15.26
CA ASP A 231 -23.89 3.45 -15.64
C ASP A 231 -24.70 2.77 -14.53
N LYS A 232 -24.03 2.03 -13.63
CA LYS A 232 -24.67 1.32 -12.52
C LYS A 232 -24.45 2.03 -11.18
N TYR A 233 -23.25 2.55 -10.93
CA TYR A 233 -22.80 3.01 -9.62
C TYR A 233 -22.21 4.42 -9.70
N LEU A 234 -22.74 5.32 -8.89
CA LEU A 234 -22.19 6.66 -8.73
C LEU A 234 -21.55 6.79 -7.36
N LEU A 235 -20.25 7.01 -7.35
CA LEU A 235 -19.54 7.45 -6.13
C LEU A 235 -19.90 8.90 -5.87
N LEU A 236 -20.46 9.19 -4.68
CA LEU A 236 -20.86 10.52 -4.30
C LEU A 236 -19.67 11.39 -3.91
N THR A 237 -19.74 12.66 -4.26
CA THR A 237 -18.72 13.63 -3.85
C THR A 237 -18.90 13.96 -2.36
N ASP A 238 -17.82 13.85 -1.59
CA ASP A 238 -17.72 14.36 -0.21
C ASP A 238 -17.51 15.88 -0.25
N ASP A 239 -18.60 16.62 -0.39
CA ASP A 239 -18.59 18.08 -0.63
C ASP A 239 -18.24 18.91 0.61
N LYS A 240 -18.21 18.28 1.81
CA LYS A 240 -17.75 18.90 3.05
C LYS A 240 -16.38 18.40 3.50
N HIS A 241 -15.71 17.57 2.71
CA HIS A 241 -14.39 17.02 3.00
C HIS A 241 -14.31 16.37 4.38
N PHE A 242 -15.27 15.50 4.69
CA PHE A 242 -15.36 14.82 5.97
C PHE A 242 -14.22 13.82 6.15
N TRP A 243 -13.91 13.02 5.12
CA TRP A 243 -12.86 12.02 5.24
C TRP A 243 -11.45 12.60 5.05
N PRO A 244 -10.47 12.08 5.80
CA PRO A 244 -9.07 12.39 5.50
C PRO A 244 -8.66 11.75 4.18
N PRO A 245 -7.57 12.22 3.57
CA PRO A 245 -6.99 11.55 2.41
C PRO A 245 -6.32 10.24 2.83
N TYR A 246 -6.53 9.20 2.02
CA TYR A 246 -5.89 7.89 2.15
C TYR A 246 -4.95 7.65 0.96
N ASN A 247 -3.99 8.56 0.77
CA ASN A 247 -3.02 8.41 -0.31
C ASN A 247 -2.13 7.19 -0.08
N LEU A 248 -2.01 6.39 -1.14
CA LEU A 248 -1.20 5.18 -1.17
C LEU A 248 0.30 5.52 -1.16
N ALA A 249 1.08 4.89 -0.30
CA ALA A 249 2.53 5.07 -0.25
C ALA A 249 3.27 3.79 0.18
N PRO A 250 4.48 3.54 -0.33
CA PRO A 250 5.34 2.51 0.25
C PRO A 250 5.89 2.98 1.60
N ILE A 251 5.77 2.13 2.61
CA ILE A 251 6.46 2.35 3.89
C ILE A 251 7.53 1.29 4.10
N VAL A 252 8.69 1.70 4.54
CA VAL A 252 9.90 0.87 4.59
C VAL A 252 10.62 1.08 5.92
N ARG A 253 11.14 0.00 6.53
CA ARG A 253 11.99 0.13 7.71
C ARG A 253 13.28 0.88 7.38
N ASP A 254 13.75 1.70 8.30
CA ASP A 254 14.96 2.52 8.14
C ASP A 254 16.23 1.68 7.97
N ASP A 255 16.34 0.56 8.66
CA ASP A 255 17.48 -0.35 8.55
C ASP A 255 17.57 -0.98 7.14
N VAL A 256 16.43 -1.25 6.53
CA VAL A 256 16.33 -1.75 5.15
C VAL A 256 16.78 -0.69 4.14
N LEU A 257 16.27 0.53 4.24
CA LEU A 257 16.67 1.64 3.35
C LEU A 257 18.16 1.97 3.48
N LYS A 258 18.69 1.96 4.71
CA LYS A 258 20.13 2.21 4.95
C LYS A 258 21.01 1.20 4.22
N SER A 259 20.59 -0.07 4.21
CA SER A 259 21.33 -1.15 3.54
C SER A 259 21.06 -1.24 2.04
N ASN A 260 19.94 -0.68 1.58
CA ASN A 260 19.45 -0.80 0.20
C ASN A 260 18.92 0.55 -0.34
N PRO A 261 19.78 1.57 -0.53
CA PRO A 261 19.36 2.94 -0.83
C PRO A 261 18.58 3.10 -2.15
N LYS A 262 18.74 2.16 -3.09
CA LYS A 262 18.00 2.19 -4.37
C LYS A 262 16.50 1.87 -4.23
N ILE A 263 16.07 1.25 -3.12
CA ILE A 263 14.64 0.94 -2.89
C ILE A 263 13.80 2.22 -2.96
N GLU A 264 14.24 3.29 -2.32
CA GLU A 264 13.51 4.57 -2.30
C GLU A 264 13.27 5.11 -3.71
N SER A 265 14.31 5.24 -4.52
CA SER A 265 14.19 5.76 -5.89
C SER A 265 13.36 4.84 -6.79
N THR A 266 13.45 3.52 -6.61
CA THR A 266 12.67 2.54 -7.37
C THR A 266 11.19 2.67 -7.06
N LEU A 267 10.81 2.65 -5.78
CA LEU A 267 9.39 2.68 -5.38
C LEU A 267 8.76 4.07 -5.59
N ASN A 268 9.52 5.16 -5.44
CA ASN A 268 9.03 6.51 -5.75
C ASN A 268 8.59 6.66 -7.23
N LYS A 269 9.31 6.00 -8.17
CA LYS A 269 8.91 5.98 -9.58
C LYS A 269 7.58 5.24 -9.79
N ILE A 270 7.32 4.19 -9.01
CA ILE A 270 6.04 3.48 -9.07
C ILE A 270 4.92 4.37 -8.53
N SER A 271 5.13 5.06 -7.39
CA SER A 271 4.14 5.98 -6.82
C SER A 271 3.70 7.06 -7.82
N GLU A 272 4.61 7.55 -8.68
CA GLU A 272 4.31 8.54 -9.71
C GLU A 272 3.38 8.03 -10.84
N LYS A 273 3.22 6.73 -10.97
CA LYS A 273 2.38 6.08 -11.98
C LYS A 273 1.02 5.62 -11.47
N LEU A 274 0.77 5.77 -10.17
CA LEU A 274 -0.45 5.32 -9.51
C LEU A 274 -1.33 6.53 -9.18
N ASP A 275 -2.34 6.79 -10.00
CA ASP A 275 -3.45 7.67 -9.67
C ASP A 275 -4.72 6.86 -9.35
N THR A 276 -5.74 7.50 -8.81
CA THR A 276 -7.00 6.83 -8.41
C THR A 276 -7.63 6.09 -9.58
N ALA A 277 -7.67 6.69 -10.76
CA ALA A 277 -8.27 6.07 -11.94
C ALA A 277 -7.50 4.82 -12.41
N THR A 278 -6.17 4.88 -12.35
CA THR A 278 -5.30 3.74 -12.67
C THR A 278 -5.53 2.59 -11.69
N VAL A 279 -5.52 2.88 -10.39
CA VAL A 279 -5.71 1.88 -9.35
C VAL A 279 -7.11 1.25 -9.43
N THR A 280 -8.17 2.05 -9.64
CA THR A 280 -9.53 1.55 -9.85
C THR A 280 -9.61 0.59 -11.05
N LYS A 281 -8.93 0.90 -12.16
CA LYS A 281 -8.89 0.01 -13.33
C LYS A 281 -8.13 -1.29 -13.05
N LEU A 282 -7.06 -1.24 -12.26
CA LEU A 282 -6.33 -2.45 -11.86
C LEU A 282 -7.20 -3.34 -10.96
N ASN A 283 -7.89 -2.74 -10.01
CA ASN A 283 -8.83 -3.44 -9.14
C ASN A 283 -9.98 -4.05 -9.97
N ALA A 284 -10.52 -3.34 -10.96
CA ALA A 284 -11.58 -3.83 -11.82
C ALA A 284 -11.17 -5.10 -12.61
N LYS A 285 -9.94 -5.15 -13.12
CA LYS A 285 -9.44 -6.34 -13.81
C LYS A 285 -9.47 -7.59 -12.92
N VAL A 286 -9.23 -7.42 -11.62
CA VAL A 286 -9.26 -8.52 -10.66
C VAL A 286 -10.68 -8.79 -10.18
N ASP A 287 -11.35 -7.78 -9.63
CA ASP A 287 -12.59 -7.95 -8.88
C ASP A 287 -13.83 -8.09 -9.78
N VAL A 288 -13.80 -7.51 -10.99
CA VAL A 288 -14.91 -7.53 -11.94
C VAL A 288 -14.66 -8.50 -13.09
N GLU A 289 -13.44 -8.50 -13.65
CA GLU A 289 -13.09 -9.35 -14.79
C GLU A 289 -12.51 -10.71 -14.36
N GLY A 290 -12.29 -10.94 -13.06
CA GLY A 290 -11.80 -12.21 -12.51
C GLY A 290 -10.37 -12.58 -12.89
N GLN A 291 -9.55 -11.59 -13.27
CA GLN A 291 -8.15 -11.82 -13.62
C GLN A 291 -7.28 -12.08 -12.37
N ASN A 292 -6.22 -12.85 -12.54
CA ASN A 292 -5.25 -13.07 -11.48
C ASN A 292 -4.48 -11.77 -11.19
N TYR A 293 -4.37 -11.38 -9.91
CA TYR A 293 -3.76 -10.10 -9.51
C TYR A 293 -2.28 -10.00 -9.88
N GLN A 294 -1.51 -11.11 -9.83
CA GLN A 294 -0.10 -11.10 -10.24
C GLN A 294 0.03 -10.81 -11.73
N LYS A 295 -0.86 -11.37 -12.56
CA LYS A 295 -0.89 -11.10 -14.01
C LYS A 295 -1.22 -9.63 -14.28
N VAL A 296 -2.23 -9.09 -13.60
CA VAL A 296 -2.61 -7.67 -13.71
C VAL A 296 -1.44 -6.76 -13.33
N ALA A 297 -0.79 -7.02 -12.20
CA ALA A 297 0.38 -6.28 -11.76
C ALA A 297 1.54 -6.36 -12.76
N GLN A 298 1.81 -7.55 -13.32
CA GLN A 298 2.87 -7.77 -14.32
C GLN A 298 2.61 -7.01 -15.62
N GLU A 299 1.37 -7.04 -16.13
CA GLU A 299 0.98 -6.30 -17.33
C GLU A 299 1.13 -4.79 -17.13
N PHE A 300 0.64 -4.29 -15.99
CA PHE A 300 0.79 -2.88 -15.64
C PHE A 300 2.26 -2.48 -15.52
N TYR A 301 3.05 -3.23 -14.76
CA TYR A 301 4.47 -2.93 -14.59
C TYR A 301 5.22 -2.89 -15.93
N LYS A 302 4.94 -3.82 -16.84
CA LYS A 302 5.51 -3.80 -18.21
C LYS A 302 5.12 -2.56 -19.00
N SER A 303 3.94 -2.00 -18.77
CA SER A 303 3.46 -0.82 -19.50
C SER A 303 4.07 0.51 -19.03
N ILE A 304 4.65 0.54 -17.83
CA ILE A 304 5.23 1.75 -17.21
C ILE A 304 6.76 1.74 -17.12
N LYS A 305 7.39 0.64 -17.53
CA LYS A 305 8.84 0.38 -17.50
C LYS A 305 9.62 1.12 -18.59
#